data_a585a6828b55bd79b39784dc5fba3023
#
_entry.id   a585a6828b55bd79b39784dc5fba3023
#
_cell.length_a   1.000
_cell.length_b   1.000
_cell.length_c   1.000
_cell.angle_alpha   90.00
_cell.angle_beta   90.00
_cell.angle_gamma   90.00
#
_symmetry.space_group_name_H-M   'P 1'
#
loop_
_entity.id
_entity.type
_entity.pdbx_description
1 polymer ?
#
loop_
_entity_poly.entity_id
_entity_poly.type
_entity_poly.pdbx_seq_one_letter_code
_entity_poly.pdbx_strand_id
1 'polypeptide(L)'
;MIFLLYNRGMFYEVIPGRGVGRLETALTYSFDGSLSPGTIVEVPIGRIKAPGIVVKKVAQPSFQTKPISRILYTKPLPSHLIKTAEWLATYYQAPLSVTMGMMMPIGVLKKRRKTGVMVAKTEQQGTKTEQTEHNKALSGKTEQLAKLPFIELNHAQKMALEALKKAPEATKLLFGVTGSGKTNIYLEMALNALKRQKSVVLLVPEIALTGQLVRIFQEVFGDTITMIHSKQTEVERQRIFDFLLYSEMPRIVVGPRSALFAPLSDLGLIIIDEEHETTYYQENPPRYSAIRAASFMAKTLG
;
A
#
# COMPACT_ATOMS: atom_id res chain seq x y z
N MET A 1 -28.40 28.45 34.84
CA MET A 1 -26.97 28.12 34.68
C MET A 1 -26.88 27.16 33.47
N ILE A 2 -26.53 27.69 32.28
CA ILE A 2 -26.44 26.91 31.06
C ILE A 2 -25.02 26.35 31.04
N PHE A 3 -24.85 25.06 31.27
CA PHE A 3 -23.59 24.37 30.98
C PHE A 3 -23.48 24.20 29.47
N LEU A 4 -22.77 25.08 28.80
CA LEU A 4 -22.21 24.82 27.49
C LEU A 4 -21.21 23.68 27.65
N LEU A 5 -21.62 22.45 27.34
CA LEU A 5 -20.70 21.37 27.10
C LEU A 5 -19.87 21.76 25.87
N TYR A 6 -18.72 22.38 26.14
CA TYR A 6 -17.69 22.57 25.13
C TYR A 6 -17.28 21.18 24.64
N ASN A 7 -17.81 20.79 23.55
CA ASN A 7 -17.39 19.59 22.85
C ASN A 7 -15.92 19.83 22.47
N ARG A 8 -15.00 19.21 23.22
CA ARG A 8 -13.55 19.28 22.96
C ARG A 8 -13.18 18.39 21.77
N GLY A 9 -13.94 18.48 20.66
CA GLY A 9 -13.63 17.80 19.42
C GLY A 9 -12.26 18.25 18.91
N MET A 10 -11.44 17.30 18.50
CA MET A 10 -10.22 17.61 17.77
C MET A 10 -10.57 17.91 16.31
N PHE A 11 -9.75 18.72 15.65
CA PHE A 11 -9.97 19.12 14.28
C PHE A 11 -8.89 18.52 13.38
N TYR A 12 -9.30 18.05 12.21
CA TYR A 12 -8.44 17.36 11.27
C TYR A 12 -8.64 17.87 9.84
N GLU A 13 -7.56 18.09 9.13
CA GLU A 13 -7.59 18.22 7.69
C GLU A 13 -7.72 16.84 7.06
N VAL A 14 -8.71 16.68 6.20
CA VAL A 14 -9.01 15.44 5.47
C VAL A 14 -9.08 15.74 3.98
N ILE A 15 -8.40 14.94 3.18
CA ILE A 15 -8.49 15.00 1.72
C ILE A 15 -9.48 13.94 1.27
N PRO A 16 -10.62 14.33 0.68
CA PRO A 16 -11.58 13.39 0.13
C PRO A 16 -11.01 12.64 -1.09
N GLY A 17 -11.27 11.34 -1.20
CA GLY A 17 -10.78 10.49 -2.28
C GLY A 17 -11.61 10.53 -3.57
N ARG A 18 -12.49 11.48 -3.69
CA ARG A 18 -13.19 11.80 -4.95
C ARG A 18 -13.19 13.31 -5.11
N GLY A 19 -12.86 13.77 -6.32
CA GLY A 19 -12.95 15.17 -6.65
C GLY A 19 -14.36 15.67 -6.43
N VAL A 20 -14.53 16.62 -5.53
CA VAL A 20 -15.76 17.34 -5.33
C VAL A 20 -15.60 18.71 -5.99
N GLY A 21 -15.96 18.78 -7.23
CA GLY A 21 -15.82 20.00 -8.02
C GLY A 21 -14.34 20.43 -8.16
N ARG A 22 -14.10 21.74 -8.13
CA ARG A 22 -12.77 22.35 -8.19
C ARG A 22 -12.01 22.37 -6.84
N LEU A 23 -12.47 21.63 -5.84
CA LEU A 23 -11.83 21.61 -4.51
C LEU A 23 -10.56 20.77 -4.57
N GLU A 24 -9.44 21.43 -4.74
CA GLU A 24 -8.08 20.87 -4.71
C GLU A 24 -7.51 20.79 -3.29
N THR A 25 -8.27 21.21 -2.28
CA THR A 25 -7.77 21.44 -0.92
C THR A 25 -8.33 20.46 0.09
N ALA A 26 -7.55 20.21 1.14
CA ALA A 26 -8.01 19.52 2.34
C ALA A 26 -9.16 20.29 2.99
N LEU A 27 -10.16 19.56 3.50
CA LEU A 27 -11.30 20.11 4.23
C LEU A 27 -11.13 19.82 5.71
N THR A 28 -11.56 20.77 6.57
CA THR A 28 -11.48 20.60 8.02
C THR A 28 -12.75 19.97 8.58
N TYR A 29 -12.55 18.91 9.39
CA TYR A 29 -13.61 18.19 10.08
C TYR A 29 -13.33 18.09 11.55
N SER A 30 -14.37 17.94 12.38
CA SER A 30 -14.26 17.63 13.80
C SER A 30 -14.38 16.12 14.05
N PHE A 31 -13.74 15.65 15.11
CA PHE A 31 -13.84 14.27 15.58
C PHE A 31 -13.56 14.17 17.07
N ASP A 32 -14.36 13.37 17.79
CA ASP A 32 -14.19 13.14 19.24
C ASP A 32 -13.21 11.98 19.45
N GLY A 33 -11.93 12.26 19.30
CA GLY A 33 -10.89 11.25 19.46
C GLY A 33 -9.61 11.57 18.67
N SER A 34 -8.55 10.78 18.89
CA SER A 34 -7.27 10.95 18.22
C SER A 34 -7.23 10.14 16.94
N LEU A 35 -6.86 10.80 15.83
CA LEU A 35 -6.65 10.19 14.52
C LEU A 35 -5.21 10.45 14.07
N SER A 36 -4.58 9.41 13.56
CA SER A 36 -3.24 9.52 12.96
C SER A 36 -3.34 9.93 11.48
N PRO A 37 -2.34 10.67 10.96
CA PRO A 37 -2.21 10.87 9.51
C PRO A 37 -2.26 9.54 8.77
N GLY A 38 -2.96 9.49 7.63
CA GLY A 38 -3.18 8.27 6.85
C GLY A 38 -4.44 7.49 7.26
N THR A 39 -5.12 7.82 8.36
CA THR A 39 -6.40 7.19 8.72
C THR A 39 -7.44 7.44 7.64
N ILE A 40 -8.08 6.36 7.17
CA ILE A 40 -9.15 6.45 6.17
C ILE A 40 -10.49 6.60 6.90
N VAL A 41 -11.21 7.67 6.60
CA VAL A 41 -12.46 8.05 7.25
C VAL A 41 -13.58 8.30 6.25
N GLU A 42 -14.82 8.23 6.70
CA GLU A 42 -15.99 8.67 5.94
C GLU A 42 -16.33 10.11 6.35
N VAL A 43 -16.38 11.01 5.39
CA VAL A 43 -16.70 12.43 5.62
C VAL A 43 -17.90 12.89 4.79
N PRO A 44 -18.71 13.80 5.33
CA PRO A 44 -19.81 14.42 4.57
C PRO A 44 -19.27 15.53 3.68
N ILE A 45 -19.60 15.48 2.38
CA ILE A 45 -19.27 16.51 1.40
C ILE A 45 -20.58 16.97 0.76
N GLY A 46 -21.04 18.16 1.13
CA GLY A 46 -22.38 18.61 0.75
C GLY A 46 -23.46 17.64 1.25
N ARG A 47 -24.17 16.99 0.32
CA ARG A 47 -25.22 16.00 0.61
C ARG A 47 -24.77 14.54 0.47
N ILE A 48 -23.52 14.31 0.06
CA ILE A 48 -22.97 12.96 -0.15
C ILE A 48 -21.95 12.62 0.94
N LYS A 49 -21.67 11.33 1.08
CA LYS A 49 -20.58 10.81 1.89
C LYS A 49 -19.46 10.32 0.98
N ALA A 50 -18.21 10.66 1.35
CA ALA A 50 -17.03 10.24 0.61
C ALA A 50 -15.99 9.65 1.55
N PRO A 51 -15.15 8.70 1.08
CA PRO A 51 -13.96 8.31 1.80
C PRO A 51 -12.96 9.47 1.74
N GLY A 52 -12.18 9.64 2.80
CA GLY A 52 -11.13 10.63 2.85
C GLY A 52 -9.95 10.14 3.69
N ILE A 53 -8.79 10.74 3.48
CA ILE A 53 -7.57 10.45 4.21
C ILE A 53 -7.26 11.62 5.14
N VAL A 54 -7.08 11.33 6.42
CA VAL A 54 -6.63 12.31 7.42
C VAL A 54 -5.18 12.68 7.09
N VAL A 55 -4.91 13.98 6.95
CA VAL A 55 -3.56 14.49 6.67
C VAL A 55 -2.86 14.90 7.95
N LYS A 56 -3.52 15.76 8.73
CA LYS A 56 -2.96 16.29 9.99
C LYS A 56 -4.05 16.76 10.93
N LYS A 57 -3.69 16.84 12.21
CA LYS A 57 -4.46 17.56 13.23
C LYS A 57 -4.23 19.05 13.07
N VAL A 58 -5.27 19.85 13.27
CA VAL A 58 -5.22 21.33 13.19
C VAL A 58 -5.85 21.97 14.41
N ALA A 59 -5.57 23.26 14.60
CA ALA A 59 -6.24 24.06 15.62
C ALA A 59 -7.74 24.22 15.29
N GLN A 60 -8.52 24.61 16.27
CA GLN A 60 -9.95 24.91 16.07
C GLN A 60 -10.11 26.04 15.05
N PRO A 61 -10.83 25.80 13.95
CA PRO A 61 -11.07 26.82 12.95
C PRO A 61 -12.10 27.86 13.45
N SER A 62 -12.10 29.04 12.84
CA SER A 62 -13.07 30.10 13.12
C SER A 62 -14.48 29.87 12.52
N PHE A 63 -14.64 28.81 11.76
CA PHE A 63 -15.89 28.44 11.10
C PHE A 63 -16.43 27.09 11.63
N GLN A 64 -17.72 26.87 11.44
CA GLN A 64 -18.37 25.63 11.87
C GLN A 64 -17.92 24.46 10.96
N THR A 65 -17.42 23.39 11.58
CA THR A 65 -17.02 22.16 10.89
C THR A 65 -18.11 21.11 10.97
N LYS A 66 -18.11 20.21 9.96
CA LYS A 66 -18.91 18.98 10.03
C LYS A 66 -18.10 17.88 10.74
N PRO A 67 -18.75 16.96 11.46
CA PRO A 67 -18.06 15.83 12.07
C PRO A 67 -17.67 14.78 11.02
N ILE A 68 -16.55 14.07 11.27
CA ILE A 68 -16.23 12.82 10.59
C ILE A 68 -17.33 11.81 10.89
N SER A 69 -17.90 11.17 9.88
CA SER A 69 -19.05 10.27 10.05
C SER A 69 -18.63 8.95 10.75
N ARG A 70 -17.49 8.38 10.36
CA ARG A 70 -16.90 7.18 10.97
C ARG A 70 -15.48 6.93 10.46
N ILE A 71 -14.72 6.14 11.21
CA ILE A 71 -13.44 5.56 10.75
C ILE A 71 -13.76 4.36 9.85
N LEU A 72 -13.14 4.31 8.67
CA LEU A 72 -13.27 3.19 7.75
C LEU A 72 -12.18 2.14 7.98
N TYR A 73 -10.96 2.60 8.27
CA TYR A 73 -9.80 1.78 8.59
C TYR A 73 -9.07 2.33 9.82
N THR A 74 -8.90 1.50 10.83
CA THR A 74 -8.21 1.89 12.08
C THR A 74 -6.70 1.95 11.90
N LYS A 75 -6.13 1.07 11.04
CA LYS A 75 -4.72 1.14 10.67
C LYS A 75 -4.54 2.21 9.58
N PRO A 76 -3.69 3.21 9.81
CA PRO A 76 -3.46 4.26 8.83
C PRO A 76 -2.69 3.72 7.62
N LEU A 77 -2.84 4.39 6.48
CA LEU A 77 -2.03 4.15 5.30
C LEU A 77 -0.55 4.42 5.60
N PRO A 78 0.36 3.64 5.03
CA PRO A 78 1.80 3.91 5.10
C PRO A 78 2.14 5.32 4.59
N SER A 79 3.03 6.02 5.31
CA SER A 79 3.38 7.41 5.02
C SER A 79 3.97 7.62 3.62
N HIS A 80 4.68 6.63 3.08
CA HIS A 80 5.22 6.71 1.73
C HIS A 80 4.14 6.79 0.64
N LEU A 81 2.96 6.17 0.86
CA LEU A 81 1.83 6.29 -0.06
C LEU A 81 1.25 7.70 -0.05
N ILE A 82 1.12 8.31 1.13
CA ILE A 82 0.65 9.70 1.26
C ILE A 82 1.60 10.65 0.52
N LYS A 83 2.91 10.54 0.82
CA LYS A 83 3.94 11.35 0.16
C LYS A 83 3.97 11.14 -1.35
N THR A 84 3.75 9.89 -1.81
CA THR A 84 3.67 9.59 -3.24
C THR A 84 2.45 10.22 -3.89
N ALA A 85 1.28 10.21 -3.22
CA ALA A 85 0.08 10.88 -3.71
C ALA A 85 0.26 12.39 -3.82
N GLU A 86 0.88 13.03 -2.83
CA GLU A 86 1.21 14.47 -2.84
C GLU A 86 2.18 14.80 -3.96
N TRP A 87 3.23 13.98 -4.14
CA TRP A 87 4.18 14.15 -5.22
C TRP A 87 3.54 13.98 -6.60
N LEU A 88 2.69 12.96 -6.78
CA LEU A 88 1.94 12.75 -8.03
C LEU A 88 1.07 13.97 -8.37
N ALA A 89 0.37 14.51 -7.37
CA ALA A 89 -0.46 15.68 -7.55
C ALA A 89 0.34 16.90 -8.03
N THR A 90 1.48 17.14 -7.38
CA THR A 90 2.35 18.27 -7.70
C THR A 90 3.07 18.09 -9.04
N TYR A 91 3.68 16.93 -9.27
CA TYR A 91 4.52 16.66 -10.44
C TYR A 91 3.69 16.59 -11.74
N TYR A 92 2.51 15.99 -11.68
CA TYR A 92 1.64 15.81 -12.85
C TYR A 92 0.50 16.84 -12.91
N GLN A 93 0.50 17.85 -12.03
CA GLN A 93 -0.55 18.87 -11.94
C GLN A 93 -1.95 18.25 -11.87
N ALA A 94 -2.08 17.19 -11.08
CA ALA A 94 -3.32 16.46 -10.89
C ALA A 94 -3.99 16.88 -9.58
N PRO A 95 -5.34 16.87 -9.49
CA PRO A 95 -6.04 17.14 -8.24
C PRO A 95 -5.59 16.16 -7.12
N LEU A 96 -5.23 16.70 -5.96
CA LEU A 96 -4.75 15.90 -4.82
C LEU A 96 -5.79 14.87 -4.36
N SER A 97 -7.08 15.21 -4.44
CA SER A 97 -8.17 14.28 -4.15
C SER A 97 -8.17 13.04 -5.06
N VAL A 98 -7.76 13.20 -6.31
CA VAL A 98 -7.69 12.09 -7.29
C VAL A 98 -6.50 11.19 -6.98
N THR A 99 -5.31 11.76 -6.73
CA THR A 99 -4.11 10.99 -6.39
C THR A 99 -4.24 10.30 -5.03
N MET A 100 -4.82 10.94 -4.03
CA MET A 100 -5.15 10.31 -2.74
C MET A 100 -6.20 9.19 -2.91
N GLY A 101 -7.16 9.38 -3.81
CA GLY A 101 -8.15 8.34 -4.14
C GLY A 101 -7.53 7.05 -4.67
N MET A 102 -6.39 7.13 -5.36
CA MET A 102 -5.66 5.94 -5.84
C MET A 102 -5.06 5.09 -4.70
N MET A 103 -4.81 5.69 -3.54
CA MET A 103 -4.27 5.01 -2.37
C MET A 103 -5.33 4.27 -1.55
N MET A 104 -6.59 4.36 -1.95
CA MET A 104 -7.72 3.73 -1.26
C MET A 104 -8.36 2.64 -2.12
N PRO A 105 -8.95 1.59 -1.51
CA PRO A 105 -9.64 0.56 -2.28
C PRO A 105 -10.90 1.11 -2.94
N ILE A 106 -11.18 0.67 -4.15
CA ILE A 106 -12.41 1.00 -4.87
C ILE A 106 -13.59 0.43 -4.08
N GLY A 107 -14.68 1.22 -3.97
CA GLY A 107 -15.91 0.75 -3.33
C GLY A 107 -15.89 0.72 -1.81
N VAL A 108 -14.93 1.37 -1.16
CA VAL A 108 -14.75 1.40 0.31
C VAL A 108 -16.01 1.83 1.09
N LEU A 109 -16.92 2.61 0.51
CA LEU A 109 -18.19 3.00 1.14
C LEU A 109 -19.35 2.04 0.90
N LYS A 110 -19.21 1.06 0.01
CA LYS A 110 -20.27 0.09 -0.26
C LYS A 110 -20.51 -0.77 0.99
N LYS A 111 -21.75 -0.80 1.51
CA LYS A 111 -22.11 -1.68 2.62
C LYS A 111 -21.83 -3.13 2.24
N ARG A 112 -20.97 -3.82 2.99
CA ARG A 112 -20.79 -5.26 2.88
C ARG A 112 -22.11 -5.94 3.28
N ARG A 113 -22.73 -6.75 2.39
CA ARG A 113 -23.64 -7.78 2.84
C ARG A 113 -22.80 -8.70 3.74
N LYS A 114 -23.26 -8.96 4.98
CA LYS A 114 -22.64 -9.90 5.91
C LYS A 114 -22.69 -11.32 5.31
N THR A 115 -21.77 -11.65 4.42
CA THR A 115 -21.43 -13.02 4.09
C THR A 115 -20.41 -13.45 5.14
N GLY A 116 -20.80 -14.43 5.97
CA GLY A 116 -20.01 -14.85 7.11
C GLY A 116 -18.61 -15.27 6.71
N VAL A 117 -17.65 -14.46 7.08
CA VAL A 117 -16.25 -14.83 7.23
C VAL A 117 -15.92 -14.42 8.65
N MET A 118 -15.56 -15.40 9.45
CA MET A 118 -15.16 -15.23 10.85
C MET A 118 -14.02 -14.20 10.93
N VAL A 119 -14.36 -13.01 11.39
CA VAL A 119 -13.41 -12.17 12.12
C VAL A 119 -13.40 -12.80 13.51
N ALA A 120 -12.27 -13.33 13.92
CA ALA A 120 -12.09 -13.81 15.28
C ALA A 120 -12.57 -12.72 16.25
N LYS A 121 -13.64 -13.03 16.98
CA LYS A 121 -14.09 -12.23 18.11
C LYS A 121 -13.01 -12.36 19.18
N THR A 122 -12.21 -11.34 19.35
CA THR A 122 -11.46 -11.16 20.58
C THR A 122 -12.41 -10.47 21.55
N GLU A 123 -13.12 -11.28 22.31
CA GLU A 123 -13.81 -10.83 23.52
C GLU A 123 -12.75 -10.51 24.58
N GLN A 124 -12.94 -9.37 25.21
CA GLN A 124 -12.19 -8.94 26.38
C GLN A 124 -12.27 -10.00 27.49
N GLN A 125 -11.16 -10.65 27.77
CA GLN A 125 -10.89 -11.18 29.09
C GLN A 125 -9.38 -11.10 29.36
N GLY A 126 -9.07 -10.50 30.50
CA GLY A 126 -7.77 -9.98 30.86
C GLY A 126 -6.69 -11.03 31.15
N THR A 127 -5.48 -10.49 31.00
CA THR A 127 -4.27 -10.78 31.76
C THR A 127 -3.82 -12.24 31.89
N LYS A 128 -2.75 -12.54 31.19
CA LYS A 128 -1.63 -13.51 31.40
C LYS A 128 -1.19 -14.36 30.21
N THR A 129 -1.65 -14.10 28.99
CA THR A 129 -1.31 -14.97 27.84
C THR A 129 -0.51 -14.25 26.74
N GLU A 130 -0.28 -12.95 26.85
CA GLU A 130 0.33 -12.14 25.75
C GLU A 130 1.78 -12.47 25.45
N GLN A 131 2.60 -12.87 26.46
CA GLN A 131 4.01 -13.21 26.23
C GLN A 131 4.20 -14.56 25.51
N THR A 132 3.27 -15.50 25.71
CA THR A 132 3.38 -16.84 25.12
C THR A 132 2.87 -16.86 23.67
N GLU A 133 1.88 -16.06 23.34
CA GLU A 133 1.35 -15.93 21.98
C GLU A 133 2.31 -15.10 21.09
N HIS A 134 2.92 -14.06 21.63
CA HIS A 134 3.92 -13.26 20.91
C HIS A 134 5.17 -14.10 20.54
N ASN A 135 5.64 -14.96 21.45
CA ASN A 135 6.76 -15.87 21.19
C ASN A 135 6.38 -16.99 20.20
N LYS A 136 5.14 -17.46 20.20
CA LYS A 136 4.64 -18.46 19.25
C LYS A 136 4.46 -17.88 17.85
N ALA A 137 4.02 -16.61 17.75
CA ALA A 137 3.93 -15.88 16.49
C ALA A 137 5.32 -15.58 15.89
N LEU A 138 6.31 -15.26 16.73
CA LEU A 138 7.70 -15.07 16.31
C LEU A 138 8.37 -16.36 15.83
N SER A 139 8.12 -17.49 16.49
CA SER A 139 8.67 -18.80 16.07
C SER A 139 8.09 -19.26 14.73
N GLY A 140 6.78 -19.10 14.51
CA GLY A 140 6.15 -19.38 13.22
C GLY A 140 6.65 -18.47 12.08
N LYS A 141 6.98 -17.22 12.39
CA LYS A 141 7.57 -16.26 11.43
C LYS A 141 8.97 -16.74 10.96
N THR A 142 9.78 -17.23 11.88
CA THR A 142 11.15 -17.70 11.58
C THR A 142 11.13 -19.02 10.79
N GLU A 143 10.20 -19.92 11.08
CA GLU A 143 10.08 -21.21 10.39
C GLU A 143 9.61 -21.09 8.93
N GLN A 144 8.69 -20.16 8.62
CA GLN A 144 8.28 -19.93 7.23
C GLN A 144 9.40 -19.33 6.38
N LEU A 145 10.19 -18.42 6.94
CA LEU A 145 11.35 -17.84 6.25
C LEU A 145 12.52 -18.82 6.10
N ALA A 146 12.66 -19.77 7.02
CA ALA A 146 13.70 -20.82 6.97
C ALA A 146 13.44 -21.86 5.86
N LYS A 147 12.22 -21.98 5.38
CA LYS A 147 11.83 -22.92 4.29
C LYS A 147 11.97 -22.32 2.88
N LEU A 148 12.42 -21.06 2.77
CA LEU A 148 12.60 -20.44 1.45
C LEU A 148 13.77 -21.11 0.71
N PRO A 149 13.60 -21.39 -0.60
CA PRO A 149 14.58 -22.16 -1.36
C PRO A 149 15.89 -21.39 -1.56
N PHE A 150 16.96 -22.13 -1.77
CA PHE A 150 18.22 -21.58 -2.26
C PHE A 150 18.12 -21.36 -3.77
N ILE A 151 18.49 -20.17 -4.23
CA ILE A 151 18.49 -19.81 -5.63
C ILE A 151 19.92 -19.87 -6.15
N GLU A 152 20.18 -20.80 -7.04
CA GLU A 152 21.50 -20.95 -7.64
C GLU A 152 21.71 -19.89 -8.73
N LEU A 153 22.73 -19.05 -8.53
CA LEU A 153 23.13 -18.02 -9.48
C LEU A 153 24.42 -18.43 -10.19
N ASN A 154 24.49 -18.24 -11.49
CA ASN A 154 25.74 -18.34 -12.22
C ASN A 154 26.68 -17.17 -11.91
N HIS A 155 27.92 -17.23 -12.41
CA HIS A 155 28.94 -16.22 -12.12
C HIS A 155 28.52 -14.80 -12.55
N ALA A 156 27.97 -14.63 -13.75
CA ALA A 156 27.54 -13.33 -14.27
C ALA A 156 26.38 -12.75 -13.44
N GLN A 157 25.42 -13.58 -13.03
CA GLN A 157 24.30 -13.17 -12.17
C GLN A 157 24.78 -12.76 -10.77
N LYS A 158 25.76 -13.46 -10.20
CA LYS A 158 26.38 -13.08 -8.91
C LYS A 158 27.07 -11.73 -9.02
N MET A 159 27.83 -11.49 -10.07
CA MET A 159 28.48 -10.20 -10.30
C MET A 159 27.45 -9.07 -10.47
N ALA A 160 26.39 -9.28 -11.24
CA ALA A 160 25.32 -8.32 -11.42
C ALA A 160 24.60 -7.99 -10.10
N LEU A 161 24.29 -9.02 -9.30
CA LEU A 161 23.67 -8.86 -7.98
C LEU A 161 24.56 -8.05 -7.03
N GLU A 162 25.86 -8.33 -6.99
CA GLU A 162 26.81 -7.58 -6.17
C GLU A 162 26.95 -6.12 -6.64
N ALA A 163 26.96 -5.87 -7.95
CA ALA A 163 26.95 -4.53 -8.49
C ALA A 163 25.68 -3.75 -8.07
N LEU A 164 24.50 -4.38 -8.16
CA LEU A 164 23.24 -3.81 -7.71
C LEU A 164 23.24 -3.49 -6.21
N LYS A 165 23.85 -4.33 -5.37
CA LYS A 165 23.95 -4.10 -3.92
C LYS A 165 24.89 -2.93 -3.59
N LYS A 166 26.00 -2.80 -4.31
CA LYS A 166 27.02 -1.76 -4.07
C LYS A 166 26.65 -0.38 -4.62
N ALA A 167 25.79 -0.32 -5.64
CA ALA A 167 25.36 0.94 -6.22
C ALA A 167 24.59 1.79 -5.19
N PRO A 168 24.95 3.06 -4.98
CA PRO A 168 24.36 3.90 -3.93
C PRO A 168 22.97 4.42 -4.29
N GLU A 169 22.59 4.38 -5.59
CA GLU A 169 21.34 4.93 -6.08
C GLU A 169 20.15 4.07 -5.63
N ALA A 170 19.05 4.71 -5.23
CA ALA A 170 17.82 4.03 -4.88
C ALA A 170 17.16 3.33 -6.09
N THR A 171 17.35 3.85 -7.31
CA THR A 171 16.85 3.27 -8.57
C THR A 171 18.00 2.73 -9.40
N LYS A 172 17.90 1.47 -9.82
CA LYS A 172 18.95 0.77 -10.57
C LYS A 172 18.35 0.11 -11.80
N LEU A 173 19.09 0.08 -12.89
CA LEU A 173 18.72 -0.62 -14.12
C LEU A 173 19.52 -1.91 -14.25
N LEU A 174 18.82 -3.04 -14.32
CA LEU A 174 19.38 -4.33 -14.68
C LEU A 174 19.18 -4.56 -16.18
N PHE A 175 20.21 -4.32 -16.97
CA PHE A 175 20.19 -4.56 -18.41
C PHE A 175 20.59 -6.01 -18.73
N GLY A 176 19.84 -6.67 -19.61
CA GLY A 176 20.15 -8.01 -20.06
C GLY A 176 19.16 -8.49 -21.12
N VAL A 177 19.66 -9.27 -22.08
CA VAL A 177 18.84 -9.86 -23.13
C VAL A 177 17.80 -10.85 -22.59
N THR A 178 16.76 -11.15 -23.35
CA THR A 178 15.79 -12.19 -23.02
C THR A 178 16.52 -13.53 -22.81
N GLY A 179 16.16 -14.28 -21.77
CA GLY A 179 16.83 -15.53 -21.44
C GLY A 179 18.16 -15.41 -20.68
N SER A 180 18.65 -14.19 -20.37
CA SER A 180 19.87 -14.00 -19.56
C SER A 180 19.74 -14.41 -18.11
N GLY A 181 18.55 -14.83 -17.67
CA GLY A 181 18.28 -15.26 -16.30
C GLY A 181 18.06 -14.12 -15.31
N LYS A 182 17.57 -12.95 -15.75
CA LYS A 182 17.17 -11.84 -14.87
C LYS A 182 16.24 -12.30 -13.76
N THR A 183 15.36 -13.26 -14.06
CA THR A 183 14.42 -13.85 -13.10
C THR A 183 15.11 -14.37 -11.84
N ASN A 184 16.24 -15.06 -11.96
CA ASN A 184 16.98 -15.58 -10.81
C ASN A 184 17.52 -14.45 -9.92
N ILE A 185 17.94 -13.33 -10.53
CA ILE A 185 18.36 -12.15 -9.79
C ILE A 185 17.17 -11.54 -9.05
N TYR A 186 16.00 -11.44 -9.69
CA TYR A 186 14.78 -10.94 -9.05
C TYR A 186 14.35 -11.81 -7.86
N LEU A 187 14.39 -13.13 -8.03
CA LEU A 187 14.07 -14.09 -6.96
C LEU A 187 15.02 -13.91 -5.76
N GLU A 188 16.32 -13.81 -6.01
CA GLU A 188 17.32 -13.65 -4.96
C GLU A 188 17.18 -12.29 -4.25
N MET A 189 16.87 -11.21 -5.00
CA MET A 189 16.60 -9.90 -4.41
C MET A 189 15.33 -9.93 -3.54
N ALA A 190 14.26 -10.56 -4.02
CA ALA A 190 13.00 -10.72 -3.27
C ALA A 190 13.22 -11.56 -2.01
N LEU A 191 13.95 -12.67 -2.11
CA LEU A 191 14.32 -13.51 -0.98
C LEU A 191 15.10 -12.72 0.08
N ASN A 192 16.09 -11.93 -0.34
CA ASN A 192 16.88 -11.09 0.56
C ASN A 192 16.04 -9.99 1.23
N ALA A 193 15.05 -9.42 0.52
CA ALA A 193 14.12 -8.47 1.11
C ALA A 193 13.25 -9.13 2.18
N LEU A 194 12.65 -10.28 1.89
CA LEU A 194 11.83 -11.04 2.85
C LEU A 194 12.63 -11.44 4.10
N LYS A 195 13.89 -11.91 3.95
CA LYS A 195 14.79 -12.22 5.07
C LYS A 195 15.04 -11.02 5.98
N ARG A 196 15.00 -9.81 5.43
CA ARG A 196 15.10 -8.54 6.17
C ARG A 196 13.76 -8.02 6.69
N GLN A 197 12.71 -8.85 6.66
CA GLN A 197 11.34 -8.47 7.04
C GLN A 197 10.80 -7.29 6.20
N LYS A 198 11.13 -7.26 4.91
CA LYS A 198 10.67 -6.24 3.96
C LYS A 198 9.80 -6.85 2.88
N SER A 199 8.70 -6.20 2.59
CA SER A 199 7.80 -6.56 1.49
C SER A 199 8.36 -6.13 0.14
N VAL A 200 7.86 -6.79 -0.89
CA VAL A 200 8.29 -6.61 -2.28
C VAL A 200 7.09 -6.29 -3.16
N VAL A 201 7.25 -5.34 -4.07
CA VAL A 201 6.33 -5.13 -5.19
C VAL A 201 7.03 -5.55 -6.47
N LEU A 202 6.42 -6.49 -7.20
CA LEU A 202 6.84 -6.89 -8.54
C LEU A 202 5.81 -6.38 -9.54
N LEU A 203 6.19 -5.36 -10.31
CA LEU A 203 5.38 -4.85 -11.40
C LEU A 203 5.68 -5.65 -12.67
N VAL A 204 4.62 -6.14 -13.30
CA VAL A 204 4.66 -6.84 -14.57
C VAL A 204 3.61 -6.26 -15.51
N PRO A 205 3.84 -6.26 -16.84
CA PRO A 205 2.79 -5.90 -17.80
C PRO A 205 1.56 -6.78 -17.60
N GLU A 206 0.37 -6.24 -17.78
CA GLU A 206 -0.88 -6.98 -17.51
C GLU A 206 -0.99 -8.28 -18.30
N ILE A 207 -0.49 -8.29 -19.54
CA ILE A 207 -0.42 -9.47 -20.40
C ILE A 207 0.53 -10.56 -19.88
N ALA A 208 1.52 -10.17 -19.07
CA ALA A 208 2.51 -11.07 -18.48
C ALA A 208 2.08 -11.67 -17.12
N LEU A 209 0.91 -11.31 -16.58
CA LEU A 209 0.43 -11.82 -15.29
C LEU A 209 0.22 -13.33 -15.24
N THR A 210 0.03 -13.97 -16.37
CA THR A 210 -0.02 -15.44 -16.53
C THR A 210 1.28 -16.03 -17.06
N GLY A 211 2.31 -15.20 -17.20
CA GLY A 211 3.59 -15.55 -17.79
C GLY A 211 4.48 -16.40 -16.89
N GLN A 212 5.60 -16.83 -17.45
CA GLN A 212 6.58 -17.70 -16.80
C GLN A 212 7.15 -17.08 -15.52
N LEU A 213 7.46 -15.77 -15.52
CA LEU A 213 8.01 -15.06 -14.36
C LEU A 213 7.09 -15.20 -13.14
N VAL A 214 5.80 -14.95 -13.31
CA VAL A 214 4.82 -15.01 -12.21
C VAL A 214 4.67 -16.43 -11.69
N ARG A 215 4.65 -17.43 -12.57
CA ARG A 215 4.60 -18.85 -12.17
C ARG A 215 5.80 -19.25 -11.33
N ILE A 216 7.01 -18.90 -11.78
CA ILE A 216 8.25 -19.16 -11.04
C ILE A 216 8.19 -18.50 -9.65
N PHE A 217 7.73 -17.25 -9.56
CA PHE A 217 7.56 -16.58 -8.27
C PHE A 217 6.56 -17.32 -7.38
N GLN A 218 5.43 -17.77 -7.93
CA GLN A 218 4.41 -18.54 -7.20
C GLN A 218 4.95 -19.88 -6.70
N GLU A 219 5.73 -20.59 -7.51
CA GLU A 219 6.38 -21.86 -7.13
C GLU A 219 7.40 -21.66 -5.99
N VAL A 220 8.16 -20.56 -6.04
CA VAL A 220 9.23 -20.28 -5.06
C VAL A 220 8.67 -19.73 -3.75
N PHE A 221 7.72 -18.81 -3.80
CA PHE A 221 7.25 -18.05 -2.63
C PHE A 221 5.85 -18.42 -2.14
N GLY A 222 5.11 -19.24 -2.88
CA GLY A 222 3.81 -19.78 -2.49
C GLY A 222 2.84 -18.74 -1.93
N ASP A 223 2.35 -18.98 -0.71
CA ASP A 223 1.35 -18.15 -0.02
C ASP A 223 1.85 -16.75 0.36
N THR A 224 3.14 -16.47 0.21
CA THR A 224 3.69 -15.12 0.45
C THR A 224 3.27 -14.14 -0.66
N ILE A 225 2.84 -14.67 -1.83
CA ILE A 225 2.44 -13.85 -2.96
C ILE A 225 0.98 -13.41 -2.86
N THR A 226 0.76 -12.17 -3.20
CA THR A 226 -0.57 -11.59 -3.40
C THR A 226 -0.66 -10.99 -4.80
N MET A 227 -1.58 -11.50 -5.61
CA MET A 227 -1.80 -11.03 -6.98
C MET A 227 -2.80 -9.87 -7.01
N ILE A 228 -2.49 -8.84 -7.80
CA ILE A 228 -3.41 -7.73 -8.13
C ILE A 228 -3.57 -7.72 -9.66
N HIS A 229 -4.81 -7.69 -10.16
CA HIS A 229 -5.09 -7.64 -11.59
C HIS A 229 -6.44 -6.97 -11.91
N SER A 230 -6.62 -6.55 -13.17
CA SER A 230 -7.81 -5.81 -13.62
C SER A 230 -9.12 -6.61 -13.53
N LYS A 231 -9.06 -7.93 -13.69
CA LYS A 231 -10.23 -8.82 -13.66
C LYS A 231 -10.82 -9.03 -12.26
N GLN A 232 -10.15 -8.57 -11.20
CA GLN A 232 -10.67 -8.66 -9.83
C GLN A 232 -11.86 -7.73 -9.63
N THR A 233 -12.90 -8.25 -8.98
CA THR A 233 -14.06 -7.48 -8.55
C THR A 233 -13.66 -6.44 -7.50
N GLU A 234 -14.50 -5.41 -7.29
CA GLU A 234 -14.28 -4.42 -6.23
C GLU A 234 -14.18 -5.06 -4.84
N VAL A 235 -14.96 -6.11 -4.59
CA VAL A 235 -14.95 -6.85 -3.31
C VAL A 235 -13.63 -7.59 -3.11
N GLU A 236 -13.10 -8.25 -4.14
CA GLU A 236 -11.81 -8.92 -4.08
C GLU A 236 -10.67 -7.93 -3.86
N ARG A 237 -10.67 -6.81 -4.59
CA ARG A 237 -9.67 -5.74 -4.39
C ARG A 237 -9.71 -5.17 -2.98
N GLN A 238 -10.90 -5.00 -2.41
CA GLN A 238 -11.05 -4.53 -1.04
C GLN A 238 -10.52 -5.57 -0.03
N ARG A 239 -10.79 -6.87 -0.24
CA ARG A 239 -10.24 -7.95 0.61
C ARG A 239 -8.73 -8.01 0.55
N ILE A 240 -8.15 -7.86 -0.63
CA ILE A 240 -6.70 -7.82 -0.83
C ILE A 240 -6.11 -6.59 -0.12
N PHE A 241 -6.73 -5.43 -0.27
CA PHE A 241 -6.30 -4.22 0.41
C PHE A 241 -6.33 -4.38 1.93
N ASP A 242 -7.44 -4.89 2.49
CA ASP A 242 -7.58 -5.19 3.91
C ASP A 242 -6.49 -6.15 4.38
N PHE A 243 -6.29 -7.25 3.64
CA PHE A 243 -5.28 -8.25 3.94
C PHE A 243 -3.87 -7.64 3.96
N LEU A 244 -3.50 -6.87 2.96
CA LEU A 244 -2.17 -6.25 2.86
C LEU A 244 -1.98 -5.16 3.94
N LEU A 245 -2.99 -4.31 4.17
CA LEU A 245 -2.91 -3.25 5.17
C LEU A 245 -2.69 -3.81 6.57
N TYR A 246 -3.37 -4.90 6.93
CA TYR A 246 -3.29 -5.50 8.27
C TYR A 246 -2.25 -6.62 8.38
N SER A 247 -1.55 -6.97 7.29
CA SER A 247 -0.49 -7.98 7.36
C SER A 247 0.62 -7.55 8.31
N GLU A 248 1.05 -8.47 9.16
CA GLU A 248 2.23 -8.36 10.03
C GLU A 248 3.45 -9.05 9.43
N MET A 249 3.23 -9.84 8.38
CA MET A 249 4.28 -10.56 7.66
C MET A 249 4.63 -9.85 6.37
N PRO A 250 5.90 -9.85 5.96
CA PRO A 250 6.28 -9.32 4.67
C PRO A 250 5.63 -10.11 3.53
N ARG A 251 5.23 -9.42 2.48
CA ARG A 251 4.50 -9.96 1.33
C ARG A 251 5.19 -9.60 0.02
N ILE A 252 4.96 -10.43 -0.99
CA ILE A 252 5.29 -10.09 -2.38
C ILE A 252 3.97 -9.77 -3.09
N VAL A 253 3.81 -8.54 -3.50
CA VAL A 253 2.66 -8.12 -4.31
C VAL A 253 3.07 -8.12 -5.76
N VAL A 254 2.36 -8.90 -6.58
CA VAL A 254 2.60 -9.00 -8.04
C VAL A 254 1.41 -8.41 -8.78
N GLY A 255 1.66 -7.54 -9.73
CA GLY A 255 0.58 -6.96 -10.51
C GLY A 255 1.04 -5.89 -11.51
N PRO A 256 0.08 -5.26 -12.21
CA PRO A 256 0.36 -4.16 -13.12
C PRO A 256 0.68 -2.88 -12.33
N ARG A 257 0.83 -1.74 -13.03
CA ARG A 257 1.16 -0.44 -12.42
C ARG A 257 0.39 -0.10 -11.14
N SER A 258 -0.88 -0.53 -11.01
CA SER A 258 -1.70 -0.26 -9.82
C SER A 258 -1.23 -0.98 -8.57
N ALA A 259 -0.49 -2.08 -8.71
CA ALA A 259 0.07 -2.82 -7.59
C ALA A 259 1.13 -2.02 -6.81
N LEU A 260 1.70 -0.98 -7.44
CA LEU A 260 2.62 -0.05 -6.79
C LEU A 260 2.03 0.62 -5.54
N PHE A 261 0.71 0.81 -5.50
CA PHE A 261 0.01 1.47 -4.40
C PHE A 261 -0.56 0.49 -3.36
N ALA A 262 -0.05 -0.73 -3.33
CA ALA A 262 -0.39 -1.70 -2.28
C ALA A 262 -0.01 -1.14 -0.89
N PRO A 263 -0.88 -1.26 0.14
CA PRO A 263 -0.67 -0.62 1.43
C PRO A 263 0.31 -1.41 2.32
N LEU A 264 1.54 -1.58 1.85
CA LEU A 264 2.61 -2.30 2.53
C LEU A 264 3.39 -1.34 3.44
N SER A 265 3.32 -1.53 4.76
CA SER A 265 4.02 -0.66 5.72
C SER A 265 5.54 -0.89 5.75
N ASP A 266 5.98 -2.05 5.34
CA ASP A 266 7.36 -2.55 5.39
C ASP A 266 7.99 -2.72 4.00
N LEU A 267 7.49 -2.00 2.98
CA LEU A 267 8.01 -2.04 1.61
C LEU A 267 9.52 -1.76 1.59
N GLY A 268 10.30 -2.65 0.97
CA GLY A 268 11.75 -2.53 0.88
C GLY A 268 12.33 -2.81 -0.50
N LEU A 269 11.51 -3.32 -1.44
CA LEU A 269 11.97 -3.58 -2.80
C LEU A 269 10.83 -3.39 -3.80
N ILE A 270 11.11 -2.70 -4.89
CA ILE A 270 10.23 -2.60 -6.04
C ILE A 270 11.02 -3.13 -7.25
N ILE A 271 10.47 -4.13 -7.92
CA ILE A 271 11.00 -4.69 -9.16
C ILE A 271 10.01 -4.32 -10.27
N ILE A 272 10.52 -3.82 -11.38
CA ILE A 272 9.73 -3.52 -12.59
C ILE A 272 10.33 -4.34 -13.72
N ASP A 273 9.58 -5.35 -14.17
CA ASP A 273 9.99 -6.17 -15.31
C ASP A 273 9.54 -5.52 -16.61
N GLU A 274 10.33 -5.71 -17.68
CA GLU A 274 10.08 -5.11 -19.01
C GLU A 274 9.74 -3.61 -18.92
N GLU A 275 10.63 -2.84 -18.29
CA GLU A 275 10.41 -1.42 -17.94
C GLU A 275 10.05 -0.51 -19.12
N HIS A 276 10.42 -0.93 -20.35
CA HIS A 276 10.13 -0.22 -21.59
C HIS A 276 8.65 -0.32 -22.02
N GLU A 277 7.86 -1.17 -21.38
CA GLU A 277 6.45 -1.39 -21.74
C GLU A 277 5.59 -0.14 -21.46
N THR A 278 4.83 0.27 -22.46
CA THR A 278 3.96 1.47 -22.39
C THR A 278 2.84 1.32 -21.35
N THR A 279 2.51 0.10 -20.94
CA THR A 279 1.49 -0.19 -19.93
C THR A 279 1.81 0.38 -18.55
N TYR A 280 3.07 0.75 -18.29
CA TYR A 280 3.47 1.46 -17.07
C TYR A 280 3.15 2.95 -17.08
N TYR A 281 2.67 3.46 -18.21
CA TYR A 281 2.15 4.82 -18.32
C TYR A 281 0.63 4.83 -18.27
N GLN A 282 0.04 5.63 -17.38
CA GLN A 282 -1.41 5.81 -17.29
C GLN A 282 -1.85 6.99 -18.14
N GLU A 283 -2.67 6.73 -19.16
CA GLU A 283 -3.17 7.75 -20.08
C GLU A 283 -4.36 8.54 -19.51
N ASN A 284 -5.19 7.89 -18.70
CA ASN A 284 -6.33 8.54 -18.03
C ASN A 284 -5.89 9.32 -16.79
N PRO A 285 -6.55 10.45 -16.44
CA PRO A 285 -6.21 11.19 -15.23
C PRO A 285 -6.32 10.35 -13.93
N PRO A 286 -5.36 10.51 -13.02
CA PRO A 286 -4.14 11.29 -13.16
C PRO A 286 -3.15 10.56 -14.09
N ARG A 287 -2.64 11.26 -15.10
CA ARG A 287 -1.65 10.70 -16.01
C ARG A 287 -0.32 10.58 -15.26
N TYR A 288 0.23 9.37 -15.19
CA TYR A 288 1.51 9.17 -14.51
C TYR A 288 2.30 7.98 -15.05
N SER A 289 3.61 8.00 -14.83
CA SER A 289 4.49 6.87 -15.06
C SER A 289 4.71 6.12 -13.75
N ALA A 290 4.39 4.81 -13.74
CA ALA A 290 4.65 3.95 -12.58
C ALA A 290 6.15 3.85 -12.25
N ILE A 291 7.02 3.90 -13.27
CA ILE A 291 8.48 3.89 -13.10
C ILE A 291 8.94 5.12 -12.30
N ARG A 292 8.48 6.32 -12.70
CA ARG A 292 8.79 7.55 -11.98
C ARG A 292 8.23 7.57 -10.56
N ALA A 293 6.99 7.08 -10.39
CA ALA A 293 6.36 6.96 -9.08
C ALA A 293 7.11 5.98 -8.17
N ALA A 294 7.54 4.82 -8.71
CA ALA A 294 8.36 3.85 -7.99
C ALA A 294 9.73 4.43 -7.59
N SER A 295 10.39 5.17 -8.50
CA SER A 295 11.66 5.84 -8.20
C SER A 295 11.51 6.89 -7.10
N PHE A 296 10.44 7.68 -7.12
CA PHE A 296 10.14 8.62 -6.03
C PHE A 296 9.88 7.89 -4.70
N MET A 297 9.08 6.83 -4.74
CA MET A 297 8.77 6.02 -3.56
C MET A 297 10.02 5.39 -2.96
N ALA A 298 10.92 4.83 -3.79
CA ALA A 298 12.19 4.27 -3.35
C ALA A 298 13.08 5.33 -2.66
N LYS A 299 13.19 6.55 -3.22
CA LYS A 299 13.92 7.67 -2.57
C LYS A 299 13.29 8.09 -1.25
N THR A 300 11.97 7.97 -1.10
CA THR A 300 11.25 8.37 0.12
C THR A 300 11.43 7.36 1.24
N LEU A 301 11.66 6.10 0.90
CA LEU A 301 11.84 5.00 1.85
C LEU A 301 13.31 4.84 2.31
N GLY A 302 14.29 5.39 1.58
CA GLY A 302 15.73 5.35 1.87
C GLY A 302 16.41 4.25 1.09
#